data_61bdf28b3892196831f424e942c54f35
#
_entry.id   61bdf28b3892196831f424e942c54f35
#
_cell.length_a   1.000
_cell.length_b   1.000
_cell.length_c   1.000
_cell.angle_alpha   90.00
_cell.angle_beta   90.00
_cell.angle_gamma   90.00
#
_symmetry.space_group_name_H-M   'P 1'
#
loop_
_entity.id
_entity.type
_entity.pdbx_description
1 polymer ?
#
loop_
_entity_poly.entity_id
_entity_poly.type
_entity_poly.pdbx_seq_one_letter_code
_entity_poly.pdbx_strand_id
1 'polypeptide(L)'
;MAQAFAELSVAQIQTGLTAKEFSAKEVAESSLARIASADKAVHAFLETTEEAALAAAARVDAAIAAGDIAQAGPLAGVPVAFKDNMNLEGTHTTCSSRMLENYVSPYTATCVSKIIEAGGIPLGKLNMDEFAFGSSTETSAFGRTFNPWDLERVPGGSSGGSSAAVAAGLATLTLGSDTGGSIRQPGSFCGTVAVKPTYGVVSRYGVVAFGSSLDQVGPFARNVQDAALAMNALAGHDPLDCTSQPVTTDFTANLAEGVSGMRIGVVPAFMEAEGLAPEVRAKVEEAVEHLRQMGAEIVEVDLPNAQAAMSAYYVLGPCEAFSNLARFDSVRYGYCEPGCKDLGHQYEASRSAGFGPEARRRIMLGSYLLSAGVYEKYYYPAQQVRTLITQDYVKAYEKVDCIIAPVAPRTAFKFGEIADPTSMYLSDMFTISINIAGNGGMSMPVGLGADSGMPVGVQLISPAFKDENMLRAAAALETVYGAAPVAPAFANGKDGE
;
A
#
# COMPACT_ATOMS: atom_id res chain seq x y z
N MET A 1 -1.91 -6.03 31.83
CA MET A 1 -2.27 -5.83 30.41
C MET A 1 -1.23 -6.59 29.60
N ALA A 2 -1.63 -7.36 28.60
CA ALA A 2 -0.67 -7.99 27.68
C ALA A 2 0.14 -6.87 26.99
N GLN A 3 1.43 -7.08 26.81
CA GLN A 3 2.29 -6.11 26.14
C GLN A 3 1.84 -6.01 24.66
N ALA A 4 1.61 -4.80 24.18
CA ALA A 4 1.18 -4.56 22.80
C ALA A 4 2.40 -4.59 21.85
N PHE A 5 2.93 -5.78 21.56
CA PHE A 5 4.15 -5.96 20.76
C PHE A 5 4.05 -5.35 19.35
N ALA A 6 2.86 -5.37 18.74
CA ALA A 6 2.65 -4.74 17.44
C ALA A 6 2.77 -3.19 17.49
N GLU A 7 2.81 -2.58 18.68
CA GLU A 7 3.09 -1.16 18.86
C GLU A 7 4.61 -0.86 18.95
N LEU A 8 5.47 -1.87 19.01
CA LEU A 8 6.93 -1.71 19.02
C LEU A 8 7.47 -1.55 17.60
N SER A 9 8.60 -0.84 17.47
CA SER A 9 9.37 -0.83 16.23
C SER A 9 10.14 -2.13 16.02
N VAL A 10 10.60 -2.39 14.79
CA VAL A 10 11.46 -3.53 14.47
C VAL A 10 12.67 -3.58 15.43
N ALA A 11 13.34 -2.44 15.63
CA ALA A 11 14.50 -2.36 16.51
C ALA A 11 14.17 -2.69 17.98
N GLN A 12 13.02 -2.24 18.49
CA GLN A 12 12.57 -2.54 19.85
C GLN A 12 12.26 -4.03 20.03
N ILE A 13 11.57 -4.63 19.05
CA ILE A 13 11.30 -6.09 19.06
C ILE A 13 12.61 -6.87 19.10
N GLN A 14 13.55 -6.57 18.20
CA GLN A 14 14.83 -7.29 18.14
C GLN A 14 15.69 -7.10 19.39
N THR A 15 15.65 -5.90 19.98
CA THR A 15 16.35 -5.63 21.26
C THR A 15 15.78 -6.49 22.38
N GLY A 16 14.45 -6.54 22.54
CA GLY A 16 13.81 -7.34 23.59
C GLY A 16 14.03 -8.84 23.40
N LEU A 17 13.94 -9.34 22.15
CA LEU A 17 14.25 -10.74 21.83
C LEU A 17 15.70 -11.10 22.16
N THR A 18 16.65 -10.24 21.79
CA THR A 18 18.08 -10.44 22.08
C THR A 18 18.37 -10.42 23.59
N ALA A 19 17.72 -9.50 24.31
CA ALA A 19 17.81 -9.41 25.76
C ALA A 19 17.04 -10.53 26.49
N LYS A 20 16.27 -11.34 25.75
CA LYS A 20 15.39 -12.39 26.31
C LYS A 20 14.35 -11.84 27.28
N GLU A 21 13.88 -10.60 27.05
CA GLU A 21 12.76 -10.01 27.78
C GLU A 21 11.44 -10.69 27.45
N PHE A 22 11.34 -11.18 26.23
CA PHE A 22 10.24 -11.98 25.70
C PHE A 22 10.73 -12.88 24.54
N SER A 23 9.94 -13.88 24.16
CA SER A 23 10.18 -14.76 23.04
C SER A 23 9.42 -14.33 21.79
N ALA A 24 9.82 -14.78 20.60
CA ALA A 24 9.06 -14.58 19.38
C ALA A 24 7.67 -15.25 19.41
N LYS A 25 7.57 -16.38 20.15
CA LYS A 25 6.29 -17.02 20.41
C LYS A 25 5.34 -16.12 21.20
N GLU A 26 5.80 -15.46 22.26
CA GLU A 26 4.98 -14.50 23.03
C GLU A 26 4.55 -13.31 22.17
N VAL A 27 5.42 -12.83 21.27
CA VAL A 27 5.07 -11.78 20.29
C VAL A 27 3.95 -12.26 19.37
N ALA A 28 4.03 -13.47 18.81
CA ALA A 28 3.01 -14.03 17.92
C ALA A 28 1.66 -14.22 18.65
N GLU A 29 1.67 -14.88 19.82
CA GLU A 29 0.47 -15.14 20.60
C GLU A 29 -0.23 -13.84 21.05
N SER A 30 0.54 -12.85 21.52
CA SER A 30 -0.01 -11.57 21.93
C SER A 30 -0.59 -10.78 20.74
N SER A 31 0.08 -10.80 19.59
CA SER A 31 -0.41 -10.12 18.38
C SER A 31 -1.71 -10.74 17.86
N LEU A 32 -1.82 -12.08 17.83
CA LEU A 32 -3.03 -12.79 17.45
C LEU A 32 -4.18 -12.53 18.44
N ALA A 33 -3.89 -12.52 19.75
CA ALA A 33 -4.89 -12.18 20.76
C ALA A 33 -5.38 -10.71 20.61
N ARG A 34 -4.46 -9.79 20.27
CA ARG A 34 -4.78 -8.39 19.99
C ARG A 34 -5.69 -8.24 18.77
N ILE A 35 -5.43 -8.98 17.69
CA ILE A 35 -6.30 -9.01 16.52
C ILE A 35 -7.68 -9.53 16.91
N ALA A 36 -7.76 -10.64 17.64
CA ALA A 36 -9.03 -11.24 18.07
C ALA A 36 -9.91 -10.30 18.94
N SER A 37 -9.30 -9.39 19.71
CA SER A 37 -10.03 -8.41 20.51
C SER A 37 -10.38 -7.15 19.72
N ALA A 38 -9.40 -6.46 19.19
CA ALA A 38 -9.52 -5.09 18.66
C ALA A 38 -9.94 -5.03 17.18
N ASP A 39 -9.67 -6.04 16.36
CA ASP A 39 -10.03 -6.01 14.94
C ASP A 39 -11.54 -6.07 14.70
N LYS A 40 -12.32 -6.44 15.69
CA LYS A 40 -13.79 -6.36 15.64
C LYS A 40 -14.29 -4.94 15.38
N ALA A 41 -13.56 -3.93 15.84
CA ALA A 41 -13.86 -2.53 15.59
C ALA A 41 -13.31 -2.02 14.26
N VAL A 42 -12.18 -2.53 13.81
CA VAL A 42 -11.47 -2.05 12.61
C VAL A 42 -11.82 -2.84 11.36
N HIS A 43 -12.01 -4.16 11.50
CA HIS A 43 -12.26 -5.10 10.40
C HIS A 43 -11.17 -5.02 9.32
N ALA A 44 -9.91 -4.99 9.75
CA ALA A 44 -8.76 -4.97 8.87
C ALA A 44 -8.38 -6.37 8.36
N PHE A 45 -8.65 -7.43 9.15
CA PHE A 45 -8.32 -8.81 8.81
C PHE A 45 -9.51 -9.56 8.23
N LEU A 46 -9.26 -10.35 7.17
CA LEU A 46 -10.21 -11.34 6.63
C LEU A 46 -9.92 -12.74 7.17
N GLU A 47 -8.65 -13.05 7.39
CA GLU A 47 -8.18 -14.35 7.88
C GLU A 47 -6.91 -14.15 8.72
N THR A 48 -6.79 -14.88 9.84
CA THR A 48 -5.56 -14.97 10.63
C THR A 48 -4.83 -16.30 10.35
N THR A 49 -3.50 -16.29 10.45
CA THR A 49 -2.63 -17.43 10.10
C THR A 49 -1.86 -17.93 11.32
N GLU A 50 -2.59 -18.39 12.35
CA GLU A 50 -2.04 -18.80 13.65
C GLU A 50 -0.94 -19.86 13.54
N GLU A 51 -1.18 -20.93 12.77
CA GLU A 51 -0.21 -22.01 12.60
C GLU A 51 1.09 -21.52 11.96
N ALA A 52 0.98 -20.72 10.89
CA ALA A 52 2.14 -20.15 10.19
C ALA A 52 2.88 -19.13 11.07
N ALA A 53 2.16 -18.33 11.85
CA ALA A 53 2.74 -17.37 12.80
C ALA A 53 3.55 -18.06 13.89
N LEU A 54 2.99 -19.08 14.51
CA LEU A 54 3.68 -19.87 15.57
C LEU A 54 4.87 -20.65 15.01
N ALA A 55 4.77 -21.21 13.80
CA ALA A 55 5.88 -21.89 13.14
C ALA A 55 7.04 -20.92 12.81
N ALA A 56 6.73 -19.69 12.34
CA ALA A 56 7.72 -18.66 12.10
C ALA A 56 8.38 -18.19 13.40
N ALA A 57 7.60 -17.96 14.45
CA ALA A 57 8.10 -17.58 15.75
C ALA A 57 9.05 -18.65 16.36
N ALA A 58 8.71 -19.94 16.22
CA ALA A 58 9.56 -21.03 16.69
C ALA A 58 10.94 -21.05 15.98
N ARG A 59 11.00 -20.71 14.67
CA ARG A 59 12.29 -20.58 13.96
C ARG A 59 13.15 -19.44 14.52
N VAL A 60 12.52 -18.30 14.80
CA VAL A 60 13.22 -17.15 15.41
C VAL A 60 13.73 -17.50 16.80
N ASP A 61 12.91 -18.12 17.65
CA ASP A 61 13.30 -18.53 19.00
C ASP A 61 14.46 -19.56 18.98
N ALA A 62 14.46 -20.48 17.99
CA ALA A 62 15.55 -21.43 17.81
C ALA A 62 16.88 -20.74 17.44
N ALA A 63 16.86 -19.73 16.57
CA ALA A 63 18.03 -18.93 16.22
C ALA A 63 18.58 -18.14 17.44
N ILE A 64 17.67 -17.55 18.24
CA ILE A 64 18.04 -16.85 19.48
C ILE A 64 18.66 -17.83 20.49
N ALA A 65 18.10 -19.04 20.65
CA ALA A 65 18.63 -20.07 21.53
C ALA A 65 20.04 -20.54 21.10
N ALA A 66 20.30 -20.57 19.77
CA ALA A 66 21.62 -20.86 19.20
C ALA A 66 22.63 -19.69 19.38
N GLY A 67 22.19 -18.54 19.86
CA GLY A 67 23.03 -17.36 20.07
C GLY A 67 23.26 -16.51 18.82
N ASP A 68 22.50 -16.70 17.77
CA ASP A 68 22.65 -16.00 16.49
C ASP A 68 21.30 -15.53 15.92
N ILE A 69 20.78 -14.43 16.44
CA ILE A 69 19.56 -13.79 15.95
C ILE A 69 19.70 -13.32 14.48
N ALA A 70 20.92 -13.07 14.00
CA ALA A 70 21.15 -12.64 12.64
C ALA A 70 20.75 -13.71 11.62
N GLN A 71 20.81 -15.02 11.99
CA GLN A 71 20.30 -16.12 11.18
C GLN A 71 18.78 -16.10 11.02
N ALA A 72 18.05 -15.46 11.93
CA ALA A 72 16.60 -15.31 11.81
C ALA A 72 16.21 -14.18 10.83
N GLY A 73 17.17 -13.36 10.40
CA GLY A 73 16.98 -12.30 9.42
C GLY A 73 16.69 -10.91 9.99
N PRO A 74 16.70 -9.88 9.11
CA PRO A 74 16.58 -8.47 9.52
C PRO A 74 15.20 -8.07 10.06
N LEU A 75 14.19 -8.91 9.92
CA LEU A 75 12.83 -8.74 10.45
C LEU A 75 12.49 -9.80 11.51
N ALA A 76 13.51 -10.37 12.17
CA ALA A 76 13.33 -11.43 13.17
C ALA A 76 12.28 -11.06 14.23
N GLY A 77 11.22 -11.86 14.33
CA GLY A 77 10.16 -11.72 15.32
C GLY A 77 9.15 -10.60 15.05
N VAL A 78 9.21 -9.93 13.91
CA VAL A 78 8.32 -8.80 13.58
C VAL A 78 6.95 -9.29 13.13
N PRO A 79 5.83 -8.84 13.76
CA PRO A 79 4.47 -9.15 13.33
C PRO A 79 4.14 -8.49 11.99
N VAL A 80 3.82 -9.29 10.95
CA VAL A 80 3.53 -8.81 9.59
C VAL A 80 2.22 -9.40 9.06
N ALA A 81 1.44 -8.60 8.33
CA ALA A 81 0.24 -9.07 7.63
C ALA A 81 0.21 -8.59 6.17
N PHE A 82 -0.56 -9.28 5.33
CA PHE A 82 -0.49 -9.16 3.88
C PHE A 82 -1.85 -8.82 3.27
N LYS A 83 -1.89 -7.84 2.37
CA LYS A 83 -3.09 -7.54 1.59
C LYS A 83 -3.61 -8.79 0.89
N ASP A 84 -4.92 -8.95 0.83
CA ASP A 84 -5.57 -10.20 0.39
C ASP A 84 -5.49 -10.48 -1.13
N ASN A 85 -4.73 -9.69 -1.88
CA ASN A 85 -4.33 -10.03 -3.24
C ASN A 85 -2.95 -10.71 -3.35
N MET A 86 -2.28 -10.96 -2.22
CA MET A 86 -0.99 -11.66 -2.16
C MET A 86 -1.19 -13.10 -1.69
N ASN A 87 -0.73 -14.06 -2.47
CA ASN A 87 -0.79 -15.46 -2.13
C ASN A 87 0.07 -15.79 -0.91
N LEU A 88 -0.50 -16.49 0.04
CA LEU A 88 0.19 -17.21 1.10
C LEU A 88 -0.35 -18.65 1.07
N GLU A 89 0.53 -19.63 0.89
CA GLU A 89 0.17 -21.04 0.74
C GLU A 89 -0.72 -21.53 1.88
N GLY A 90 -1.77 -22.26 1.54
CA GLY A 90 -2.72 -22.82 2.49
C GLY A 90 -3.75 -21.84 3.04
N THR A 91 -3.72 -20.55 2.65
CA THR A 91 -4.69 -19.53 3.06
C THR A 91 -5.57 -19.08 1.90
N HIS A 92 -6.69 -18.44 2.21
CA HIS A 92 -7.52 -17.84 1.18
C HIS A 92 -6.81 -16.60 0.57
N THR A 93 -6.97 -16.44 -0.74
CA THR A 93 -6.60 -15.22 -1.47
C THR A 93 -7.80 -14.79 -2.29
N THR A 94 -8.66 -13.99 -1.68
CA THR A 94 -9.99 -13.66 -2.23
C THR A 94 -9.99 -12.36 -3.03
N CYS A 95 -8.98 -11.50 -2.88
CA CYS A 95 -9.00 -10.12 -3.38
C CYS A 95 -10.25 -9.36 -2.93
N SER A 96 -10.79 -9.68 -1.76
CA SER A 96 -12.06 -9.16 -1.22
C SER A 96 -13.25 -9.32 -2.16
N SER A 97 -13.25 -10.36 -3.01
CA SER A 97 -14.29 -10.67 -4.01
C SER A 97 -14.93 -12.03 -3.77
N ARG A 98 -16.25 -12.12 -3.97
CA ARG A 98 -16.93 -13.43 -4.01
C ARG A 98 -16.39 -14.32 -5.12
N MET A 99 -15.85 -13.72 -6.19
CA MET A 99 -15.30 -14.50 -7.30
C MET A 99 -14.19 -15.45 -6.88
N LEU A 100 -13.44 -15.12 -5.82
CA LEU A 100 -12.36 -15.93 -5.25
C LEU A 100 -12.62 -16.37 -3.80
N GLU A 101 -13.86 -16.27 -3.29
CA GLU A 101 -14.16 -16.52 -1.87
C GLU A 101 -13.72 -17.89 -1.35
N ASN A 102 -13.63 -18.89 -2.23
CA ASN A 102 -13.24 -20.26 -1.91
C ASN A 102 -11.86 -20.65 -2.47
N TYR A 103 -11.07 -19.67 -2.96
CA TYR A 103 -9.75 -19.95 -3.51
C TYR A 103 -8.70 -20.00 -2.40
N VAL A 104 -8.18 -21.20 -2.14
CA VAL A 104 -7.03 -21.43 -1.26
C VAL A 104 -5.77 -21.45 -2.12
N SER A 105 -4.79 -20.64 -1.75
CA SER A 105 -3.55 -20.51 -2.52
C SER A 105 -2.68 -21.77 -2.41
N PRO A 106 -2.25 -22.36 -3.55
CA PRO A 106 -1.35 -23.52 -3.56
C PRO A 106 0.13 -23.14 -3.49
N TYR A 107 0.48 -21.86 -3.39
CA TYR A 107 1.86 -21.36 -3.30
C TYR A 107 1.90 -19.96 -2.70
N THR A 108 3.07 -19.55 -2.23
CA THR A 108 3.30 -18.24 -1.62
C THR A 108 3.89 -17.24 -2.63
N ALA A 109 3.43 -15.99 -2.61
CA ALA A 109 3.98 -14.90 -3.40
C ALA A 109 5.42 -14.58 -2.99
N THR A 110 6.28 -14.23 -3.94
CA THR A 110 7.70 -13.91 -3.67
C THR A 110 7.86 -12.83 -2.60
N CYS A 111 7.07 -11.74 -2.66
CA CYS A 111 7.14 -10.68 -1.66
C CYS A 111 6.78 -11.17 -0.24
N VAL A 112 5.84 -12.10 -0.12
CA VAL A 112 5.45 -12.71 1.15
C VAL A 112 6.54 -13.66 1.64
N SER A 113 7.07 -14.55 0.77
CA SER A 113 8.18 -15.45 1.11
C SER A 113 9.39 -14.68 1.63
N LYS A 114 9.81 -13.61 0.93
CA LYS A 114 10.94 -12.78 1.34
C LYS A 114 10.78 -12.17 2.75
N ILE A 115 9.59 -11.70 3.09
CA ILE A 115 9.32 -11.18 4.44
C ILE A 115 9.40 -12.29 5.49
N ILE A 116 8.85 -13.47 5.22
CA ILE A 116 8.89 -14.62 6.14
C ILE A 116 10.33 -15.14 6.29
N GLU A 117 11.09 -15.21 5.20
CA GLU A 117 12.50 -15.59 5.18
C GLU A 117 13.38 -14.57 5.93
N ALA A 118 13.03 -13.28 5.87
CA ALA A 118 13.65 -12.24 6.66
C ALA A 118 13.32 -12.31 8.18
N GLY A 119 12.52 -13.28 8.61
CA GLY A 119 12.17 -13.51 10.02
C GLY A 119 10.83 -12.92 10.46
N GLY A 120 10.05 -12.37 9.55
CA GLY A 120 8.71 -11.85 9.83
C GLY A 120 7.74 -12.94 10.27
N ILE A 121 6.85 -12.61 11.20
CA ILE A 121 5.80 -13.47 11.72
C ILE A 121 4.50 -13.19 10.94
N PRO A 122 4.02 -14.09 10.07
CA PRO A 122 2.83 -13.87 9.25
C PRO A 122 1.56 -13.96 10.11
N LEU A 123 0.85 -12.85 10.31
CA LEU A 123 -0.35 -12.79 11.15
C LEU A 123 -1.64 -13.09 10.39
N GLY A 124 -1.69 -12.79 9.07
CA GLY A 124 -2.92 -13.01 8.31
C GLY A 124 -3.06 -12.18 7.04
N LYS A 125 -4.27 -12.24 6.48
CA LYS A 125 -4.70 -11.60 5.23
C LYS A 125 -5.58 -10.40 5.51
N LEU A 126 -5.31 -9.28 4.83
CA LEU A 126 -5.89 -7.96 5.11
C LEU A 126 -6.90 -7.55 4.05
N ASN A 127 -8.01 -6.99 4.53
CA ASN A 127 -9.11 -6.50 3.72
C ASN A 127 -8.67 -5.39 2.74
N MET A 128 -9.38 -5.29 1.63
CA MET A 128 -9.05 -4.38 0.54
C MET A 128 -10.29 -4.03 -0.27
N ASP A 129 -10.21 -3.04 -1.15
CA ASP A 129 -11.22 -2.91 -2.22
C ASP A 129 -11.17 -4.10 -3.15
N GLU A 130 -12.32 -4.55 -3.64
CA GLU A 130 -12.44 -5.71 -4.51
C GLU A 130 -11.50 -5.62 -5.73
N PHE A 131 -10.60 -6.61 -5.90
CA PHE A 131 -9.55 -6.65 -6.94
C PHE A 131 -8.72 -5.37 -7.05
N ALA A 132 -8.57 -4.65 -5.94
CA ALA A 132 -7.90 -3.35 -5.87
C ALA A 132 -8.62 -2.22 -6.65
N PHE A 133 -9.91 -2.36 -6.95
CA PHE A 133 -10.75 -1.35 -7.61
C PHE A 133 -11.45 -0.46 -6.60
N GLY A 134 -10.77 0.57 -6.12
CA GLY A 134 -11.35 1.52 -5.20
C GLY A 134 -10.29 2.31 -4.44
N SER A 135 -10.75 3.31 -3.70
CA SER A 135 -9.91 4.22 -2.91
C SER A 135 -10.50 4.43 -1.50
N SER A 136 -11.34 3.49 -1.01
CA SER A 136 -12.04 3.64 0.28
C SER A 136 -12.20 2.34 1.08
N THR A 137 -11.96 1.17 0.48
CA THR A 137 -12.21 -0.17 1.05
C THR A 137 -13.70 -0.41 1.37
N GLU A 138 -14.60 0.30 0.68
CA GLU A 138 -16.06 0.08 0.76
C GLU A 138 -16.54 -1.01 -0.20
N THR A 139 -15.74 -1.40 -1.20
CA THR A 139 -16.14 -2.34 -2.25
C THR A 139 -15.90 -3.81 -1.89
N SER A 140 -15.30 -4.09 -0.73
CA SER A 140 -15.07 -5.45 -0.26
C SER A 140 -16.39 -6.25 -0.13
N ALA A 141 -16.41 -7.46 -0.70
CA ALA A 141 -17.52 -8.39 -0.57
C ALA A 141 -17.73 -8.92 0.87
N PHE A 142 -16.71 -8.80 1.72
CA PHE A 142 -16.71 -9.28 3.10
C PHE A 142 -16.98 -8.18 4.14
N GLY A 143 -17.35 -6.98 3.68
CA GLY A 143 -17.59 -5.83 4.52
C GLY A 143 -16.42 -4.82 4.50
N ARG A 144 -16.73 -3.60 4.90
CA ARG A 144 -15.79 -2.48 4.87
C ARG A 144 -14.80 -2.53 6.04
N THR A 145 -13.63 -1.93 5.86
CA THR A 145 -12.69 -1.63 6.93
C THR A 145 -12.92 -0.21 7.45
N PHE A 146 -12.73 0.01 8.74
CA PHE A 146 -12.95 1.28 9.41
C PHE A 146 -11.62 1.99 9.69
N ASN A 147 -11.61 3.33 9.63
CA ASN A 147 -10.43 4.10 9.96
C ASN A 147 -10.22 4.13 11.49
N PRO A 148 -9.06 3.72 12.02
CA PRO A 148 -8.84 3.69 13.47
C PRO A 148 -8.86 5.06 14.17
N TRP A 149 -8.70 6.16 13.43
CA TRP A 149 -8.78 7.52 13.97
C TRP A 149 -10.22 7.99 14.16
N ASP A 150 -11.13 7.52 13.30
CA ASP A 150 -12.57 7.80 13.37
C ASP A 150 -13.31 6.67 12.65
N LEU A 151 -13.99 5.81 13.40
CA LEU A 151 -14.69 4.64 12.87
C LEU A 151 -15.89 4.98 11.95
N GLU A 152 -16.28 6.24 11.83
CA GLU A 152 -17.28 6.69 10.84
C GLU A 152 -16.65 7.00 9.46
N ARG A 153 -15.31 6.94 9.32
CA ARG A 153 -14.58 7.33 8.12
C ARG A 153 -13.89 6.15 7.44
N VAL A 154 -13.64 6.35 6.15
CA VAL A 154 -12.92 5.37 5.34
C VAL A 154 -11.43 5.33 5.71
N PRO A 155 -10.78 4.15 5.69
CA PRO A 155 -9.33 4.03 5.88
C PRO A 155 -8.53 4.42 4.63
N GLY A 156 -9.23 4.75 3.53
CA GLY A 156 -8.67 4.80 2.21
C GLY A 156 -8.63 3.42 1.53
N GLY A 157 -8.04 3.35 0.35
CA GLY A 157 -7.96 2.13 -0.45
C GLY A 157 -7.03 2.26 -1.67
N SER A 158 -6.81 1.14 -2.30
CA SER A 158 -7.42 -0.17 -2.05
C SER A 158 -6.77 -0.98 -0.91
N SER A 159 -5.66 -0.54 -0.31
CA SER A 159 -4.99 -1.25 0.81
C SER A 159 -5.45 -0.72 2.18
N GLY A 160 -6.76 -0.50 2.37
CA GLY A 160 -7.29 0.08 3.61
C GLY A 160 -7.05 -0.79 4.82
N GLY A 161 -7.23 -2.11 4.72
CA GLY A 161 -6.92 -3.04 5.80
C GLY A 161 -5.44 -3.00 6.19
N SER A 162 -4.52 -2.84 5.20
CA SER A 162 -3.08 -2.78 5.48
C SER A 162 -2.72 -1.53 6.29
N SER A 163 -3.22 -0.36 5.90
CA SER A 163 -2.97 0.87 6.64
C SER A 163 -3.66 0.89 8.01
N ALA A 164 -4.93 0.47 8.07
CA ALA A 164 -5.70 0.43 9.30
C ALA A 164 -5.09 -0.52 10.35
N ALA A 165 -4.59 -1.69 9.94
CA ALA A 165 -3.94 -2.64 10.86
C ALA A 165 -2.71 -2.03 11.54
N VAL A 166 -1.87 -1.29 10.80
CA VAL A 166 -0.70 -0.59 11.37
C VAL A 166 -1.14 0.56 12.28
N ALA A 167 -2.10 1.37 11.84
CA ALA A 167 -2.61 2.50 12.60
C ALA A 167 -3.33 2.10 13.89
N ALA A 168 -3.94 0.90 13.95
CA ALA A 168 -4.57 0.35 15.15
C ALA A 168 -3.60 -0.48 16.02
N GLY A 169 -2.31 -0.60 15.67
CA GLY A 169 -1.36 -1.42 16.40
C GLY A 169 -1.71 -2.91 16.40
N LEU A 170 -2.24 -3.42 15.29
CA LEU A 170 -2.54 -4.86 15.09
C LEU A 170 -1.40 -5.61 14.42
N ALA A 171 -0.55 -4.89 13.70
CA ALA A 171 0.69 -5.38 13.10
C ALA A 171 1.74 -4.28 13.10
N THR A 172 3.02 -4.66 13.26
CA THR A 172 4.15 -3.72 13.18
C THR A 172 4.38 -3.27 11.74
N LEU A 173 4.30 -4.21 10.81
CA LEU A 173 4.44 -4.00 9.37
C LEU A 173 3.27 -4.64 8.63
N THR A 174 2.87 -4.07 7.51
CA THR A 174 1.97 -4.74 6.57
C THR A 174 2.42 -4.52 5.13
N LEU A 175 2.04 -5.42 4.23
CA LEU A 175 2.21 -5.21 2.81
C LEU A 175 0.90 -4.80 2.14
N GLY A 176 1.00 -3.88 1.19
CA GLY A 176 -0.08 -3.49 0.30
C GLY A 176 0.34 -3.48 -1.16
N SER A 177 -0.59 -3.13 -2.04
CA SER A 177 -0.33 -2.94 -3.46
C SER A 177 -0.87 -1.60 -3.93
N ASP A 178 -0.17 -0.96 -4.88
CA ASP A 178 -0.48 0.38 -5.39
C ASP A 178 -0.45 0.37 -6.92
N THR A 179 -1.59 0.65 -7.52
CA THR A 179 -1.77 0.74 -8.97
C THR A 179 -1.98 2.19 -9.43
N GLY A 180 -2.53 3.03 -8.54
CA GLY A 180 -2.82 4.44 -8.80
C GLY A 180 -2.80 5.32 -7.55
N GLY A 181 -2.36 4.78 -6.39
CA GLY A 181 -2.36 5.46 -5.10
C GLY A 181 -2.67 4.55 -3.92
N SER A 182 -2.96 3.28 -4.18
CA SER A 182 -3.57 2.35 -3.21
C SER A 182 -2.67 1.89 -2.05
N ILE A 183 -1.44 2.38 -1.92
CA ILE A 183 -0.58 2.36 -0.73
C ILE A 183 -0.55 3.76 -0.11
N ARG A 184 -0.25 4.77 -0.91
CA ARG A 184 0.03 6.13 -0.43
C ARG A 184 -1.20 6.82 0.12
N GLN A 185 -2.35 6.70 -0.55
CA GLN A 185 -3.59 7.33 -0.13
C GLN A 185 -4.11 6.76 1.20
N PRO A 186 -4.27 5.42 1.40
CA PRO A 186 -4.62 4.89 2.71
C PRO A 186 -3.54 5.18 3.77
N GLY A 187 -2.25 5.24 3.39
CA GLY A 187 -1.18 5.70 4.28
C GLY A 187 -1.42 7.09 4.83
N SER A 188 -1.83 8.03 3.97
CA SER A 188 -2.21 9.39 4.39
C SER A 188 -3.45 9.40 5.28
N PHE A 189 -4.49 8.64 4.91
CA PHE A 189 -5.78 8.66 5.61
C PHE A 189 -5.73 8.02 7.00
N CYS A 190 -4.88 7.02 7.19
CA CYS A 190 -4.67 6.39 8.50
C CYS A 190 -3.42 6.88 9.25
N GLY A 191 -2.65 7.81 8.66
CA GLY A 191 -1.48 8.38 9.31
C GLY A 191 -0.34 7.38 9.48
N THR A 192 -0.01 6.59 8.44
CA THR A 192 1.09 5.63 8.43
C THR A 192 2.14 6.00 7.37
N VAL A 193 3.40 5.61 7.62
CA VAL A 193 4.44 5.63 6.59
C VAL A 193 4.15 4.51 5.59
N ALA A 194 3.97 4.87 4.33
CA ALA A 194 3.54 3.92 3.31
C ALA A 194 4.35 4.11 2.02
N VAL A 195 5.08 3.08 1.61
CA VAL A 195 6.05 3.16 0.51
C VAL A 195 5.56 2.38 -0.70
N LYS A 196 5.40 3.07 -1.82
CA LYS A 196 5.27 2.49 -3.15
C LYS A 196 6.63 2.61 -3.86
N PRO A 197 7.39 1.51 -4.00
CA PRO A 197 8.69 1.58 -4.67
C PRO A 197 8.58 1.90 -6.17
N THR A 198 9.71 2.13 -6.80
CA THR A 198 9.84 2.17 -8.25
C THR A 198 9.35 0.86 -8.87
N TYR A 199 8.71 0.95 -10.05
CA TYR A 199 8.22 -0.23 -10.78
C TYR A 199 9.35 -1.24 -11.04
N GLY A 200 9.12 -2.49 -10.64
CA GLY A 200 10.05 -3.58 -10.78
C GLY A 200 11.07 -3.73 -9.64
N VAL A 201 11.09 -2.86 -8.62
CA VAL A 201 11.95 -3.04 -7.42
C VAL A 201 11.53 -4.26 -6.61
N VAL A 202 10.24 -4.52 -6.51
CA VAL A 202 9.66 -5.67 -5.80
C VAL A 202 8.95 -6.60 -6.78
N SER A 203 9.21 -7.90 -6.67
CA SER A 203 8.53 -8.92 -7.47
C SER A 203 7.04 -8.96 -7.19
N ARG A 204 6.26 -9.17 -8.25
CA ARG A 204 4.80 -9.34 -8.22
C ARG A 204 4.37 -10.79 -8.46
N TYR A 205 5.31 -11.73 -8.52
CA TYR A 205 4.96 -13.15 -8.65
C TYR A 205 4.11 -13.60 -7.47
N GLY A 206 2.95 -14.19 -7.76
CA GLY A 206 1.97 -14.61 -6.75
C GLY A 206 1.07 -13.48 -6.22
N VAL A 207 1.15 -12.28 -6.79
CA VAL A 207 0.21 -11.18 -6.52
C VAL A 207 -0.86 -11.16 -7.61
N VAL A 208 -2.13 -11.14 -7.23
CA VAL A 208 -3.24 -11.04 -8.18
C VAL A 208 -3.23 -9.67 -8.84
N ALA A 209 -3.09 -9.65 -10.15
CA ALA A 209 -2.88 -8.44 -10.91
C ALA A 209 -4.17 -7.65 -11.15
N PHE A 210 -4.11 -6.34 -10.90
CA PHE A 210 -5.05 -5.36 -11.44
C PHE A 210 -4.51 -4.82 -12.78
N GLY A 211 -3.44 -4.02 -12.75
CA GLY A 211 -2.81 -3.39 -13.90
C GLY A 211 -1.36 -3.81 -14.02
N SER A 212 -1.05 -4.76 -14.91
CA SER A 212 0.26 -5.40 -14.99
C SER A 212 1.40 -4.41 -15.26
N SER A 213 1.13 -3.27 -15.90
CA SER A 213 2.12 -2.23 -16.17
C SER A 213 2.18 -1.13 -15.09
N LEU A 214 1.39 -1.25 -14.02
CA LEU A 214 1.20 -0.21 -12.99
C LEU A 214 1.40 -0.73 -11.57
N ASP A 215 1.00 -1.98 -11.29
CA ASP A 215 0.99 -2.56 -9.95
C ASP A 215 2.37 -2.60 -9.29
N GLN A 216 2.43 -2.17 -8.03
CA GLN A 216 3.60 -2.21 -7.16
C GLN A 216 3.20 -2.79 -5.81
N VAL A 217 4.12 -3.53 -5.17
CA VAL A 217 3.99 -3.99 -3.78
C VAL A 217 4.90 -3.16 -2.90
N GLY A 218 4.43 -2.79 -1.70
CA GLY A 218 5.24 -2.06 -0.75
C GLY A 218 4.70 -2.08 0.67
N PRO A 219 5.54 -1.69 1.65
CA PRO A 219 5.24 -1.77 3.07
C PRO A 219 4.48 -0.56 3.60
N PHE A 220 3.74 -0.82 4.70
CA PHE A 220 3.24 0.16 5.65
C PHE A 220 3.95 -0.06 7.00
N ALA A 221 4.33 1.02 7.65
CA ALA A 221 4.99 1.04 8.95
C ALA A 221 4.57 2.28 9.75
N ARG A 222 5.00 2.38 11.01
CA ARG A 222 4.81 3.60 11.80
C ARG A 222 6.02 4.53 11.79
N ASN A 223 7.16 4.09 11.25
CA ASN A 223 8.36 4.90 11.10
C ASN A 223 9.10 4.56 9.81
N VAL A 224 9.95 5.49 9.38
CA VAL A 224 10.68 5.39 8.10
C VAL A 224 11.73 4.29 8.14
N GLN A 225 12.39 4.07 9.29
CA GLN A 225 13.40 3.02 9.45
C GLN A 225 12.81 1.63 9.23
N ASP A 226 11.64 1.33 9.83
CA ASP A 226 10.96 0.04 9.68
C ASP A 226 10.49 -0.18 8.23
N ALA A 227 9.98 0.88 7.59
CA ALA A 227 9.61 0.82 6.16
C ALA A 227 10.82 0.54 5.26
N ALA A 228 11.97 1.17 5.53
CA ALA A 228 13.20 0.95 4.79
C ALA A 228 13.78 -0.46 5.00
N LEU A 229 13.71 -1.01 6.23
CA LEU A 229 14.08 -2.39 6.53
C LEU A 229 13.20 -3.40 5.75
N ALA A 230 11.89 -3.14 5.70
CA ALA A 230 10.97 -3.95 4.90
C ALA A 230 11.30 -3.85 3.40
N MET A 231 11.67 -2.66 2.90
CA MET A 231 12.12 -2.48 1.52
C MET A 231 13.41 -3.26 1.22
N ASN A 232 14.37 -3.30 2.14
CA ASN A 232 15.58 -4.13 2.00
C ASN A 232 15.25 -5.62 1.88
N ALA A 233 14.26 -6.10 2.63
CA ALA A 233 13.81 -7.48 2.54
C ALA A 233 13.09 -7.79 1.21
N LEU A 234 12.29 -6.84 0.69
CA LEU A 234 11.43 -7.04 -0.48
C LEU A 234 12.17 -6.92 -1.82
N ALA A 235 13.12 -5.99 -1.91
CA ALA A 235 13.76 -5.60 -3.17
C ALA A 235 14.58 -6.72 -3.80
N GLY A 236 14.80 -6.59 -5.11
CA GLY A 236 15.70 -7.44 -5.88
C GLY A 236 15.03 -8.31 -6.93
N HIS A 237 15.89 -8.87 -7.80
CA HIS A 237 15.46 -9.64 -8.97
C HIS A 237 14.79 -10.97 -8.57
N ASP A 238 13.72 -11.30 -9.29
CA ASP A 238 13.01 -12.57 -9.22
C ASP A 238 12.85 -13.14 -10.65
N PRO A 239 13.40 -14.31 -10.96
CA PRO A 239 13.26 -14.91 -12.29
C PRO A 239 11.81 -15.29 -12.62
N LEU A 240 10.91 -15.33 -11.64
CA LEU A 240 9.47 -15.62 -11.83
C LEU A 240 8.66 -14.37 -12.21
N ASP A 241 9.23 -13.17 -12.07
CA ASP A 241 8.64 -11.91 -12.55
C ASP A 241 9.59 -11.23 -13.53
N CYS A 242 9.25 -11.31 -14.83
CA CYS A 242 10.07 -10.72 -15.90
C CYS A 242 10.21 -9.19 -15.83
N THR A 243 9.44 -8.51 -14.99
CA THR A 243 9.54 -7.06 -14.78
C THR A 243 10.43 -6.68 -13.61
N SER A 244 10.79 -7.63 -12.74
CA SER A 244 11.64 -7.35 -11.59
C SER A 244 13.07 -7.00 -12.00
N GLN A 245 13.68 -6.05 -11.28
CA GLN A 245 15.00 -5.50 -11.61
C GLN A 245 16.05 -5.90 -10.56
N PRO A 246 17.33 -6.02 -10.95
CA PRO A 246 18.42 -6.36 -10.03
C PRO A 246 18.80 -5.15 -9.16
N VAL A 247 17.99 -4.85 -8.16
CA VAL A 247 18.22 -3.76 -7.20
C VAL A 247 19.02 -4.28 -6.02
N THR A 248 20.12 -3.59 -5.69
CA THR A 248 21.03 -3.90 -4.58
C THR A 248 21.17 -2.71 -3.61
N THR A 249 20.30 -1.72 -3.70
CA THR A 249 20.29 -0.54 -2.83
C THR A 249 20.00 -0.95 -1.39
N ASP A 250 20.80 -0.45 -0.45
CA ASP A 250 20.44 -0.45 0.97
C ASP A 250 19.61 0.80 1.27
N PHE A 251 18.31 0.60 1.47
CA PHE A 251 17.35 1.68 1.71
C PHE A 251 17.50 2.32 3.09
N THR A 252 18.28 1.72 3.99
CA THR A 252 18.57 2.28 5.33
C THR A 252 19.81 3.15 5.38
N ALA A 253 20.69 3.06 4.37
CA ALA A 253 22.03 3.62 4.43
C ALA A 253 22.07 5.14 4.65
N ASN A 254 21.14 5.88 4.03
CA ASN A 254 21.19 7.36 3.99
C ASN A 254 20.16 8.04 4.89
N LEU A 255 19.43 7.29 5.73
CA LEU A 255 18.33 7.84 6.55
C LEU A 255 18.81 8.91 7.56
N ALA A 256 20.02 8.77 8.08
CA ALA A 256 20.59 9.68 9.07
C ALA A 256 21.32 10.91 8.48
N GLU A 257 21.46 10.99 7.14
CA GLU A 257 22.24 12.06 6.50
C GLU A 257 21.54 13.42 6.48
N GLY A 258 20.22 13.47 6.79
CA GLY A 258 19.42 14.67 6.68
C GLY A 258 19.29 15.15 5.23
N VAL A 259 18.74 16.34 5.03
CA VAL A 259 18.41 16.88 3.70
C VAL A 259 19.27 18.07 3.27
N SER A 260 20.31 18.42 4.03
CA SER A 260 21.19 19.55 3.67
C SER A 260 21.79 19.34 2.28
N GLY A 261 21.59 20.32 1.40
CA GLY A 261 22.04 20.29 0.01
C GLY A 261 21.19 19.42 -0.93
N MET A 262 20.15 18.72 -0.47
CA MET A 262 19.18 18.10 -1.36
C MET A 262 18.30 19.14 -2.05
N ARG A 263 18.04 18.93 -3.32
CA ARG A 263 17.09 19.77 -4.09
C ARG A 263 15.73 19.11 -4.06
N ILE A 264 14.77 19.74 -3.37
CA ILE A 264 13.40 19.24 -3.22
C ILE A 264 12.48 20.03 -4.14
N GLY A 265 11.84 19.33 -5.08
CA GLY A 265 10.90 19.90 -6.03
C GLY A 265 9.53 20.14 -5.41
N VAL A 266 8.93 21.29 -5.71
CA VAL A 266 7.51 21.58 -5.47
C VAL A 266 6.84 21.81 -6.82
N VAL A 267 5.64 21.26 -7.01
CA VAL A 267 4.85 21.43 -8.23
C VAL A 267 3.73 22.42 -7.97
N PRO A 268 3.82 23.69 -8.42
CA PRO A 268 2.81 24.72 -8.16
C PRO A 268 1.41 24.29 -8.57
N ALA A 269 1.26 23.63 -9.72
CA ALA A 269 -0.02 23.14 -10.22
C ALA A 269 -0.71 22.13 -9.28
N PHE A 270 0.04 21.38 -8.46
CA PHE A 270 -0.53 20.48 -7.46
C PHE A 270 -0.99 21.26 -6.22
N MET A 271 -0.26 22.29 -5.84
CA MET A 271 -0.60 23.15 -4.70
C MET A 271 -1.80 24.07 -4.98
N GLU A 272 -2.03 24.42 -6.24
CA GLU A 272 -3.13 25.27 -6.70
C GLU A 272 -4.32 24.49 -7.22
N ALA A 273 -4.27 23.14 -7.14
CA ALA A 273 -5.30 22.27 -7.70
C ALA A 273 -6.68 22.55 -7.08
N GLU A 274 -7.70 22.61 -7.94
CA GLU A 274 -9.09 22.74 -7.51
C GLU A 274 -9.48 21.54 -6.64
N GLY A 275 -10.12 21.81 -5.50
CA GLY A 275 -10.55 20.80 -4.54
C GLY A 275 -9.47 20.38 -3.52
N LEU A 276 -8.26 20.93 -3.57
CA LEU A 276 -7.27 20.73 -2.51
C LEU A 276 -7.71 21.46 -1.24
N ALA A 277 -8.02 20.69 -0.18
CA ALA A 277 -8.47 21.22 1.10
C ALA A 277 -7.41 22.14 1.74
N PRO A 278 -7.80 23.28 2.33
CA PRO A 278 -6.87 24.22 2.94
C PRO A 278 -5.98 23.60 4.02
N GLU A 279 -6.53 22.69 4.83
CA GLU A 279 -5.76 21.97 5.88
C GLU A 279 -4.67 21.04 5.30
N VAL A 280 -4.92 20.40 4.15
CA VAL A 280 -3.92 19.58 3.46
C VAL A 280 -2.84 20.46 2.87
N ARG A 281 -3.23 21.55 2.16
CA ARG A 281 -2.29 22.54 1.61
C ARG A 281 -1.37 23.08 2.70
N ALA A 282 -1.92 23.53 3.82
CA ALA A 282 -1.15 24.09 4.93
C ALA A 282 -0.12 23.09 5.48
N LYS A 283 -0.48 21.81 5.59
CA LYS A 283 0.44 20.76 6.04
C LYS A 283 1.57 20.47 5.04
N VAL A 284 1.31 20.52 3.75
CA VAL A 284 2.36 20.41 2.73
C VAL A 284 3.30 21.60 2.79
N GLU A 285 2.78 22.83 2.88
CA GLU A 285 3.56 24.06 3.01
C GLU A 285 4.43 24.06 4.27
N GLU A 286 3.88 23.61 5.41
CA GLU A 286 4.62 23.42 6.67
C GLU A 286 5.77 22.43 6.50
N ALA A 287 5.55 21.28 5.88
CA ALA A 287 6.58 20.28 5.63
C ALA A 287 7.68 20.81 4.67
N VAL A 288 7.33 21.55 3.65
CA VAL A 288 8.29 22.22 2.75
C VAL A 288 9.15 23.22 3.53
N GLU A 289 8.56 24.00 4.43
CA GLU A 289 9.30 24.96 5.25
C GLU A 289 10.27 24.26 6.22
N HIS A 290 9.86 23.13 6.82
CA HIS A 290 10.77 22.33 7.66
C HIS A 290 11.96 21.79 6.85
N LEU A 291 11.74 21.25 5.65
CA LEU A 291 12.84 20.79 4.79
C LEU A 291 13.80 21.94 4.43
N ARG A 292 13.27 23.15 4.14
CA ARG A 292 14.08 24.35 3.88
C ARG A 292 14.92 24.73 5.11
N GLN A 293 14.34 24.72 6.30
CA GLN A 293 15.04 25.02 7.56
C GLN A 293 16.14 23.99 7.87
N MET A 294 15.98 22.75 7.43
CA MET A 294 17.02 21.70 7.54
C MET A 294 18.09 21.79 6.43
N GLY A 295 18.04 22.82 5.58
CA GLY A 295 19.06 23.09 4.57
C GLY A 295 18.81 22.47 3.20
N ALA A 296 17.59 22.00 2.91
CA ALA A 296 17.22 21.61 1.54
C ALA A 296 17.01 22.85 0.67
N GLU A 297 17.38 22.75 -0.60
CA GLU A 297 17.05 23.73 -1.63
C GLU A 297 15.66 23.42 -2.19
N ILE A 298 14.71 24.34 -2.05
CA ILE A 298 13.35 24.18 -2.58
C ILE A 298 13.30 24.78 -4.00
N VAL A 299 12.95 23.93 -4.97
CA VAL A 299 12.96 24.26 -6.41
C VAL A 299 11.57 24.04 -7.00
N GLU A 300 11.03 25.03 -7.70
CA GLU A 300 9.80 24.85 -8.46
C GLU A 300 10.07 24.01 -9.72
N VAL A 301 9.24 22.99 -9.94
CA VAL A 301 9.27 22.12 -11.13
C VAL A 301 7.90 22.06 -11.77
N ASP A 302 7.86 21.88 -13.07
CA ASP A 302 6.63 21.78 -13.84
C ASP A 302 6.43 20.36 -14.38
N LEU A 303 5.18 19.87 -14.27
CA LEU A 303 4.72 18.59 -14.79
C LEU A 303 3.49 18.81 -15.68
N PRO A 304 3.64 19.45 -16.85
CA PRO A 304 2.51 19.96 -17.64
C PRO A 304 1.52 18.86 -18.11
N ASN A 305 1.98 17.62 -18.29
CA ASN A 305 1.12 16.50 -18.71
C ASN A 305 0.52 15.74 -17.54
N ALA A 306 0.88 16.01 -16.27
CA ALA A 306 0.36 15.29 -15.11
C ALA A 306 -1.16 15.41 -14.96
N GLN A 307 -1.77 16.51 -15.40
CA GLN A 307 -3.23 16.70 -15.42
C GLN A 307 -3.95 15.66 -16.29
N ALA A 308 -3.30 15.15 -17.34
CA ALA A 308 -3.86 14.12 -18.21
C ALA A 308 -3.75 12.69 -17.63
N ALA A 309 -3.05 12.53 -16.49
CA ALA A 309 -2.79 11.23 -15.87
C ALA A 309 -4.08 10.49 -15.51
N MET A 310 -5.07 11.21 -14.96
CA MET A 310 -6.40 10.64 -14.64
C MET A 310 -7.04 10.01 -15.87
N SER A 311 -7.15 10.76 -16.97
CA SER A 311 -7.75 10.27 -18.21
C SER A 311 -6.98 9.09 -18.79
N ALA A 312 -5.65 9.14 -18.79
CA ALA A 312 -4.81 8.05 -19.27
C ALA A 312 -4.98 6.79 -18.41
N TYR A 313 -4.99 6.92 -17.08
CA TYR A 313 -5.13 5.81 -16.15
C TYR A 313 -6.49 5.10 -16.30
N TYR A 314 -7.60 5.88 -16.43
CA TYR A 314 -8.94 5.31 -16.58
C TYR A 314 -9.22 4.76 -17.99
N VAL A 315 -8.25 4.85 -18.88
CA VAL A 315 -8.19 4.06 -20.13
C VAL A 315 -7.31 2.83 -19.94
N LEU A 316 -6.06 3.01 -19.50
CA LEU A 316 -5.07 1.92 -19.40
C LEU A 316 -5.45 0.87 -18.34
N GLY A 317 -5.81 1.31 -17.13
CA GLY A 317 -6.16 0.42 -16.03
C GLY A 317 -7.31 -0.53 -16.34
N PRO A 318 -8.48 -0.06 -16.79
CA PRO A 318 -9.57 -0.94 -17.22
C PRO A 318 -9.21 -1.90 -18.35
N CYS A 319 -8.38 -1.49 -19.32
CA CYS A 319 -7.92 -2.37 -20.39
C CYS A 319 -7.08 -3.53 -19.86
N GLU A 320 -6.15 -3.24 -18.96
CA GLU A 320 -5.32 -4.27 -18.32
C GLU A 320 -6.15 -5.15 -17.36
N ALA A 321 -7.08 -4.55 -16.60
CA ALA A 321 -8.00 -5.26 -15.74
C ALA A 321 -8.88 -6.24 -16.52
N PHE A 322 -9.45 -5.83 -17.64
CA PHE A 322 -10.22 -6.71 -18.51
C PHE A 322 -9.41 -7.94 -18.92
N SER A 323 -8.17 -7.75 -19.34
CA SER A 323 -7.27 -8.85 -19.71
C SER A 323 -6.90 -9.73 -18.50
N ASN A 324 -6.54 -9.12 -17.36
CA ASN A 324 -6.10 -9.84 -16.18
C ASN A 324 -7.24 -10.62 -15.49
N LEU A 325 -8.45 -10.07 -15.42
CA LEU A 325 -9.59 -10.72 -14.77
C LEU A 325 -10.34 -11.71 -15.68
N ALA A 326 -9.95 -11.82 -16.96
CA ALA A 326 -10.51 -12.82 -17.87
C ALA A 326 -10.26 -14.27 -17.42
N ARG A 327 -9.19 -14.50 -16.64
CA ARG A 327 -8.84 -15.82 -16.10
C ARG A 327 -9.79 -16.34 -15.02
N PHE A 328 -10.57 -15.46 -14.38
CA PHE A 328 -11.55 -15.82 -13.35
C PHE A 328 -12.87 -16.16 -14.02
N ASP A 329 -12.98 -17.40 -14.44
CA ASP A 329 -14.04 -17.93 -15.32
C ASP A 329 -14.96 -18.96 -14.64
N SER A 330 -14.73 -19.26 -13.36
CA SER A 330 -15.49 -20.25 -12.57
C SER A 330 -15.35 -21.71 -13.02
N VAL A 331 -14.43 -22.03 -13.93
CA VAL A 331 -14.30 -23.39 -14.47
C VAL A 331 -13.36 -24.24 -13.63
N ARG A 332 -12.18 -23.71 -13.31
CA ARG A 332 -11.13 -24.43 -12.59
C ARG A 332 -11.06 -24.10 -11.10
N TYR A 333 -11.43 -22.90 -10.71
CA TYR A 333 -11.41 -22.37 -9.35
C TYR A 333 -12.30 -21.14 -9.24
N GLY A 334 -12.55 -20.72 -8.01
CA GLY A 334 -13.39 -19.56 -7.71
C GLY A 334 -14.88 -19.90 -7.62
N TYR A 335 -15.68 -18.86 -7.45
CA TYR A 335 -17.13 -18.99 -7.32
C TYR A 335 -17.77 -19.52 -8.61
N CYS A 336 -18.62 -20.52 -8.47
CA CYS A 336 -19.42 -21.09 -9.56
C CYS A 336 -20.90 -21.00 -9.18
N GLU A 337 -21.69 -20.29 -9.98
CA GLU A 337 -23.16 -20.19 -9.76
C GLU A 337 -23.81 -21.56 -9.95
N PRO A 338 -24.61 -22.02 -8.97
CA PRO A 338 -25.26 -23.33 -9.07
C PRO A 338 -26.37 -23.35 -10.14
N GLY A 339 -26.66 -24.52 -10.68
CA GLY A 339 -27.78 -24.73 -11.59
C GLY A 339 -27.59 -24.20 -13.01
N CYS A 340 -26.33 -23.96 -13.42
CA CYS A 340 -26.02 -23.53 -14.78
C CYS A 340 -26.36 -24.63 -15.82
N LYS A 341 -26.94 -24.24 -16.96
CA LYS A 341 -27.43 -25.18 -18.00
C LYS A 341 -26.33 -25.63 -18.94
N ASP A 342 -25.36 -24.78 -19.18
CA ASP A 342 -24.21 -24.99 -20.06
C ASP A 342 -23.04 -24.08 -19.67
N LEU A 343 -21.92 -24.20 -20.36
CA LEU A 343 -20.70 -23.43 -20.08
C LEU A 343 -20.90 -21.93 -20.30
N GLY A 344 -21.64 -21.51 -21.33
CA GLY A 344 -21.93 -20.09 -21.57
C GLY A 344 -22.70 -19.47 -20.41
N HIS A 345 -23.76 -20.16 -19.98
CA HIS A 345 -24.54 -19.74 -18.79
C HIS A 345 -23.71 -19.73 -17.52
N GLN A 346 -22.80 -20.71 -17.34
CA GLN A 346 -21.88 -20.73 -16.18
C GLN A 346 -20.98 -19.48 -16.15
N TYR A 347 -20.38 -19.11 -17.30
CA TYR A 347 -19.57 -17.88 -17.38
C TYR A 347 -20.38 -16.63 -17.03
N GLU A 348 -21.56 -16.47 -17.66
CA GLU A 348 -22.39 -15.28 -17.44
C GLU A 348 -22.88 -15.18 -16.00
N ALA A 349 -23.46 -16.24 -15.47
CA ALA A 349 -24.06 -16.26 -14.14
C ALA A 349 -23.00 -16.09 -13.04
N SER A 350 -21.91 -16.86 -13.12
CA SER A 350 -20.86 -16.82 -12.09
C SER A 350 -20.14 -15.47 -12.06
N ARG A 351 -19.78 -14.91 -13.21
CA ARG A 351 -19.14 -13.59 -13.25
C ARG A 351 -20.08 -12.46 -12.86
N SER A 352 -21.38 -12.57 -13.17
CA SER A 352 -22.39 -11.59 -12.78
C SER A 352 -22.64 -11.59 -11.27
N ALA A 353 -22.63 -12.76 -10.64
CA ALA A 353 -22.86 -12.92 -9.20
C ALA A 353 -21.57 -12.75 -8.36
N GLY A 354 -20.41 -13.17 -8.89
CA GLY A 354 -19.12 -13.18 -8.21
C GLY A 354 -18.41 -11.83 -8.18
N PHE A 355 -18.50 -11.03 -9.26
CA PHE A 355 -17.88 -9.70 -9.29
C PHE A 355 -18.84 -8.61 -8.81
N GLY A 356 -18.36 -7.73 -7.97
CA GLY A 356 -19.06 -6.54 -7.50
C GLY A 356 -19.26 -5.46 -8.59
N PRO A 357 -20.04 -4.42 -8.29
CA PRO A 357 -20.42 -3.40 -9.29
C PRO A 357 -19.23 -2.66 -9.91
N GLU A 358 -18.22 -2.29 -9.13
CA GLU A 358 -17.06 -1.57 -9.65
C GLU A 358 -16.17 -2.47 -10.53
N ALA A 359 -15.91 -3.71 -10.10
CA ALA A 359 -15.16 -4.68 -10.90
C ALA A 359 -15.84 -4.91 -12.26
N ARG A 360 -17.16 -5.11 -12.28
CA ARG A 360 -17.93 -5.25 -13.53
C ARG A 360 -17.82 -4.02 -14.43
N ARG A 361 -17.90 -2.79 -13.83
CA ARG A 361 -17.76 -1.54 -14.58
C ARG A 361 -16.39 -1.46 -15.26
N ARG A 362 -15.30 -1.76 -14.53
CA ARG A 362 -13.93 -1.73 -15.07
C ARG A 362 -13.72 -2.78 -16.16
N ILE A 363 -14.22 -4.00 -15.96
CA ILE A 363 -14.16 -5.07 -16.97
C ILE A 363 -14.90 -4.67 -18.25
N MET A 364 -16.13 -4.14 -18.13
CA MET A 364 -16.92 -3.70 -19.29
C MET A 364 -16.27 -2.53 -20.01
N LEU A 365 -15.77 -1.54 -19.28
CA LEU A 365 -15.07 -0.40 -19.86
C LEU A 365 -13.80 -0.86 -20.61
N GLY A 366 -13.01 -1.75 -20.02
CA GLY A 366 -11.81 -2.30 -20.66
C GLY A 366 -12.12 -3.07 -21.94
N SER A 367 -13.17 -3.89 -21.92
CA SER A 367 -13.65 -4.60 -23.11
C SER A 367 -14.02 -3.64 -24.24
N TYR A 368 -14.75 -2.58 -23.93
CA TYR A 368 -15.12 -1.55 -24.89
C TYR A 368 -13.90 -0.82 -25.47
N LEU A 369 -12.97 -0.38 -24.59
CA LEU A 369 -11.79 0.39 -24.98
C LEU A 369 -10.81 -0.43 -25.86
N LEU A 370 -10.81 -1.75 -25.73
CA LEU A 370 -9.98 -2.66 -26.54
C LEU A 370 -10.69 -3.16 -27.82
N SER A 371 -11.94 -2.76 -28.06
CA SER A 371 -12.67 -3.17 -29.24
C SER A 371 -12.16 -2.47 -30.51
N ALA A 372 -12.38 -3.11 -31.66
CA ALA A 372 -11.99 -2.57 -32.99
C ALA A 372 -12.61 -1.19 -33.25
N GLY A 373 -11.81 -0.25 -33.72
CA GLY A 373 -12.19 1.14 -33.96
C GLY A 373 -12.27 2.06 -32.72
N VAL A 374 -12.16 1.49 -31.51
CA VAL A 374 -12.10 2.23 -30.26
C VAL A 374 -10.68 2.24 -29.71
N TYR A 375 -9.94 1.16 -29.88
CA TYR A 375 -8.55 1.00 -29.45
C TYR A 375 -7.65 2.13 -29.96
N GLU A 376 -7.68 2.43 -31.26
CA GLU A 376 -6.88 3.47 -31.88
C GLU A 376 -7.25 4.87 -31.40
N LYS A 377 -8.50 5.04 -30.95
CA LYS A 377 -9.05 6.33 -30.53
C LYS A 377 -8.71 6.66 -29.08
N TYR A 378 -8.60 5.68 -28.19
CA TYR A 378 -8.44 5.89 -26.76
C TYR A 378 -7.18 5.23 -26.18
N TYR A 379 -6.97 3.92 -26.42
CA TYR A 379 -5.87 3.19 -25.79
C TYR A 379 -4.50 3.66 -26.32
N TYR A 380 -4.39 3.78 -27.64
CA TYR A 380 -3.13 4.23 -28.23
C TYR A 380 -2.74 5.67 -27.83
N PRO A 381 -3.63 6.68 -27.85
CA PRO A 381 -3.35 8.00 -27.31
C PRO A 381 -3.00 7.98 -25.81
N ALA A 382 -3.65 7.14 -25.00
CA ALA A 382 -3.34 7.02 -23.58
C ALA A 382 -1.89 6.54 -23.34
N GLN A 383 -1.38 5.62 -24.18
CA GLN A 383 0.02 5.19 -24.14
C GLN A 383 0.99 6.32 -24.55
N GLN A 384 0.59 7.16 -25.49
CA GLN A 384 1.38 8.35 -25.87
C GLN A 384 1.43 9.36 -24.73
N VAL A 385 0.31 9.62 -24.06
CA VAL A 385 0.23 10.48 -22.88
C VAL A 385 1.08 9.93 -21.74
N ARG A 386 1.10 8.62 -21.53
CA ARG A 386 1.99 7.95 -20.57
C ARG A 386 3.46 8.34 -20.82
N THR A 387 3.89 8.29 -22.07
CA THR A 387 5.26 8.67 -22.44
C THR A 387 5.55 10.13 -22.12
N LEU A 388 4.60 11.04 -22.40
CA LEU A 388 4.77 12.48 -22.10
C LEU A 388 4.86 12.72 -20.58
N ILE A 389 4.02 12.08 -19.79
CA ILE A 389 4.08 12.17 -18.31
C ILE A 389 5.43 11.67 -17.80
N THR A 390 5.92 10.54 -18.31
CA THR A 390 7.24 10.00 -17.94
C THR A 390 8.35 11.01 -18.26
N GLN A 391 8.29 11.65 -19.43
CA GLN A 391 9.27 12.67 -19.84
C GLN A 391 9.23 13.92 -18.95
N ASP A 392 8.06 14.33 -18.45
CA ASP A 392 7.96 15.44 -17.49
C ASP A 392 8.73 15.14 -16.21
N TYR A 393 8.55 13.96 -15.64
CA TYR A 393 9.31 13.53 -14.46
C TYR A 393 10.82 13.46 -14.72
N VAL A 394 11.23 12.87 -15.85
CA VAL A 394 12.67 12.81 -16.22
C VAL A 394 13.28 14.23 -16.27
N LYS A 395 12.61 15.21 -16.91
CA LYS A 395 13.05 16.59 -16.97
C LYS A 395 13.06 17.28 -15.59
N ALA A 396 12.06 17.02 -14.76
CA ALA A 396 12.02 17.56 -13.41
C ALA A 396 13.22 17.07 -12.58
N TYR A 397 13.58 15.79 -12.69
CA TYR A 397 14.70 15.20 -11.97
C TYR A 397 16.10 15.61 -12.48
N GLU A 398 16.22 16.31 -13.60
CA GLU A 398 17.46 17.01 -13.94
C GLU A 398 17.76 18.17 -12.95
N LYS A 399 16.70 18.70 -12.30
CA LYS A 399 16.78 19.85 -11.39
C LYS A 399 16.68 19.48 -9.92
N VAL A 400 16.02 18.37 -9.58
CA VAL A 400 15.69 18.00 -8.20
C VAL A 400 15.98 16.54 -7.90
N ASP A 401 16.22 16.23 -6.63
CA ASP A 401 16.57 14.89 -6.16
C ASP A 401 15.35 14.13 -5.62
N CYS A 402 14.30 14.88 -5.21
CA CYS A 402 13.02 14.37 -4.74
C CYS A 402 11.95 15.46 -4.99
N ILE A 403 10.69 15.06 -5.13
CA ILE A 403 9.54 16.00 -5.22
C ILE A 403 8.66 15.77 -3.99
N ILE A 404 8.16 16.87 -3.38
CA ILE A 404 7.13 16.85 -2.34
C ILE A 404 5.80 17.36 -2.89
N ALA A 405 4.69 16.68 -2.54
CA ALA A 405 3.36 16.98 -3.04
C ALA A 405 2.27 16.55 -2.04
N PRO A 406 1.00 16.97 -2.19
CA PRO A 406 -0.12 16.34 -1.50
C PRO A 406 -0.25 14.87 -1.90
N VAL A 407 -0.72 14.00 -0.98
CA VAL A 407 -1.09 12.61 -1.31
C VAL A 407 -2.50 12.55 -1.89
N ALA A 408 -3.45 13.20 -1.23
CA ALA A 408 -4.85 13.24 -1.59
C ALA A 408 -5.38 14.68 -1.45
N PRO A 409 -6.47 15.04 -2.13
CA PRO A 409 -7.00 16.41 -2.06
C PRO A 409 -7.61 16.74 -0.69
N ARG A 410 -7.94 15.76 0.12
CA ARG A 410 -8.61 15.89 1.42
C ARG A 410 -8.17 14.80 2.39
N THR A 411 -8.51 14.95 3.65
CA THR A 411 -8.40 13.91 4.68
C THR A 411 -9.46 12.83 4.50
N ALA A 412 -9.41 11.75 5.30
CA ALA A 412 -10.40 10.68 5.25
C ALA A 412 -11.84 11.21 5.37
N PHE A 413 -12.70 10.84 4.43
CA PHE A 413 -14.11 11.22 4.36
C PHE A 413 -15.00 10.17 5.02
N LYS A 414 -16.26 10.51 5.30
CA LYS A 414 -17.23 9.59 5.92
C LYS A 414 -17.72 8.55 4.90
N PHE A 415 -18.11 7.39 5.40
CA PHE A 415 -18.72 6.35 4.56
C PHE A 415 -19.96 6.88 3.83
N GLY A 416 -20.04 6.57 2.52
CA GLY A 416 -21.14 6.99 1.66
C GLY A 416 -21.17 8.49 1.32
N GLU A 417 -20.21 9.29 1.77
CA GLU A 417 -20.13 10.72 1.44
C GLU A 417 -19.86 10.94 -0.07
N ILE A 418 -19.05 10.07 -0.68
CA ILE A 418 -18.74 10.14 -2.10
C ILE A 418 -19.45 8.99 -2.83
N ALA A 419 -20.65 9.26 -3.33
CA ALA A 419 -21.47 8.26 -4.04
C ALA A 419 -21.18 8.22 -5.55
N ASP A 420 -20.70 9.31 -6.15
CA ASP A 420 -20.37 9.38 -7.57
C ASP A 420 -18.98 8.79 -7.83
N PRO A 421 -18.87 7.79 -8.74
CA PRO A 421 -17.59 7.19 -9.08
C PRO A 421 -16.52 8.17 -9.59
N THR A 422 -16.92 9.21 -10.34
CA THR A 422 -15.99 10.20 -10.89
C THR A 422 -15.37 11.02 -9.76
N SER A 423 -16.17 11.42 -8.77
CA SER A 423 -15.70 12.12 -7.57
C SER A 423 -14.80 11.23 -6.72
N MET A 424 -15.07 9.92 -6.63
CA MET A 424 -14.17 8.98 -5.96
C MET A 424 -12.82 8.90 -6.68
N TYR A 425 -12.81 8.89 -8.00
CA TYR A 425 -11.58 8.85 -8.80
C TYR A 425 -10.68 10.06 -8.58
N LEU A 426 -11.25 11.24 -8.31
CA LEU A 426 -10.48 12.46 -7.99
C LEU A 426 -9.67 12.33 -6.69
N SER A 427 -9.99 11.39 -5.82
CA SER A 427 -9.19 11.12 -4.62
C SER A 427 -7.74 10.74 -4.94
N ASP A 428 -7.48 10.21 -6.13
CA ASP A 428 -6.17 9.72 -6.57
C ASP A 428 -5.42 10.69 -7.51
N MET A 429 -5.92 11.93 -7.65
CA MET A 429 -5.43 12.90 -8.64
C MET A 429 -3.93 13.22 -8.51
N PHE A 430 -3.36 13.16 -7.30
CA PHE A 430 -1.95 13.45 -7.05
C PHE A 430 -1.06 12.20 -7.08
N THR A 431 -1.64 10.99 -7.10
CA THR A 431 -0.88 9.74 -7.00
C THR A 431 -0.72 9.01 -8.32
N ILE A 432 -1.69 9.13 -9.23
CA ILE A 432 -1.77 8.35 -10.48
C ILE A 432 -0.59 8.62 -11.43
N SER A 433 -0.15 9.87 -11.58
CA SER A 433 0.93 10.23 -12.50
C SER A 433 2.23 9.50 -12.18
N ILE A 434 2.48 9.21 -10.91
CA ILE A 434 3.66 8.49 -10.40
C ILE A 434 3.63 7.02 -10.84
N ASN A 435 2.48 6.35 -10.79
CA ASN A 435 2.34 4.98 -11.28
C ASN A 435 2.53 4.93 -12.81
N ILE A 436 1.93 5.88 -13.54
CA ILE A 436 2.07 6.00 -15.00
C ILE A 436 3.53 6.16 -15.39
N ALA A 437 4.29 6.98 -14.67
CA ALA A 437 5.71 7.20 -14.92
C ALA A 437 6.61 6.06 -14.40
N GLY A 438 6.11 5.23 -13.47
CA GLY A 438 6.86 4.13 -12.87
C GLY A 438 7.80 4.52 -11.74
N ASN A 439 7.75 5.77 -11.27
CA ASN A 439 8.62 6.31 -10.21
C ASN A 439 8.29 5.74 -8.83
N GLY A 440 9.23 5.85 -7.88
CA GLY A 440 8.97 5.65 -6.46
C GLY A 440 8.13 6.78 -5.87
N GLY A 441 7.31 6.47 -4.85
CA GLY A 441 6.54 7.45 -4.12
C GLY A 441 6.12 6.92 -2.76
N MET A 442 6.09 7.77 -1.74
CA MET A 442 5.67 7.37 -0.41
C MET A 442 4.77 8.40 0.24
N SER A 443 3.93 7.97 1.17
CA SER A 443 3.21 8.86 2.09
C SER A 443 3.97 8.93 3.41
N MET A 444 4.22 10.16 3.88
CA MET A 444 4.80 10.44 5.19
C MET A 444 3.80 11.26 6.02
N PRO A 445 3.37 10.78 7.20
CA PRO A 445 2.47 11.52 8.06
C PRO A 445 3.10 12.81 8.58
N VAL A 446 2.35 13.93 8.53
CA VAL A 446 2.81 15.25 8.98
C VAL A 446 1.84 15.89 9.98
N GLY A 447 1.19 15.08 10.78
CA GLY A 447 0.25 15.49 11.82
C GLY A 447 -1.19 15.47 11.38
N LEU A 448 -2.05 16.17 12.12
CA LEU A 448 -3.49 16.18 11.91
C LEU A 448 -3.92 17.45 11.19
N GLY A 449 -4.96 17.33 10.36
CA GLY A 449 -5.65 18.46 9.76
C GLY A 449 -6.35 19.32 10.82
N ALA A 450 -6.27 20.62 10.67
CA ALA A 450 -6.80 21.56 11.65
C ALA A 450 -8.34 21.55 11.74
N ASP A 451 -9.02 21.29 10.62
CA ASP A 451 -10.48 21.32 10.53
C ASP A 451 -11.07 19.94 10.81
N SER A 452 -10.43 18.88 10.30
CA SER A 452 -10.96 17.51 10.37
C SER A 452 -10.53 16.74 11.61
N GLY A 453 -9.37 17.08 12.21
CA GLY A 453 -8.72 16.27 13.24
C GLY A 453 -8.18 14.94 12.72
N MET A 454 -8.22 14.69 11.40
CA MET A 454 -7.76 13.45 10.78
C MET A 454 -6.30 13.57 10.31
N PRO A 455 -5.57 12.44 10.20
CA PRO A 455 -4.21 12.45 9.68
C PRO A 455 -4.09 13.08 8.29
N VAL A 456 -2.97 13.79 8.07
CA VAL A 456 -2.52 14.30 6.77
C VAL A 456 -1.16 13.72 6.46
N GLY A 457 -1.01 13.15 5.26
CA GLY A 457 0.28 12.73 4.73
C GLY A 457 0.76 13.65 3.62
N VAL A 458 2.07 13.89 3.55
CA VAL A 458 2.72 14.44 2.35
C VAL A 458 3.25 13.31 1.49
N GLN A 459 3.27 13.51 0.18
CA GLN A 459 3.85 12.58 -0.76
C GLN A 459 5.29 13.00 -1.09
N LEU A 460 6.24 12.08 -0.95
CA LEU A 460 7.60 12.22 -1.44
C LEU A 460 7.78 11.30 -2.64
N ILE A 461 8.35 11.83 -3.73
CA ILE A 461 8.43 11.13 -5.02
C ILE A 461 9.88 11.15 -5.47
N SER A 462 10.47 9.99 -5.73
CA SER A 462 11.85 9.84 -6.17
C SER A 462 11.96 9.56 -7.67
N PRO A 463 13.11 9.85 -8.29
CA PRO A 463 13.46 9.29 -9.58
C PRO A 463 13.40 7.77 -9.55
N ALA A 464 13.10 7.16 -10.69
CA ALA A 464 13.10 5.69 -10.79
C ALA A 464 14.45 5.11 -10.32
N PHE A 465 14.38 4.08 -9.47
CA PHE A 465 15.54 3.40 -8.84
C PHE A 465 16.42 4.30 -7.95
N LYS A 466 15.84 5.41 -7.45
CA LYS A 466 16.43 6.29 -6.45
C LYS A 466 15.50 6.44 -5.25
N ASP A 467 14.85 5.34 -4.89
CA ASP A 467 13.86 5.30 -3.80
C ASP A 467 14.48 5.71 -2.45
N GLU A 468 15.80 5.58 -2.28
CA GLU A 468 16.56 6.07 -1.12
C GLU A 468 16.43 7.59 -0.92
N ASN A 469 16.22 8.38 -1.98
CA ASN A 469 16.06 9.83 -1.87
C ASN A 469 14.77 10.23 -1.14
N MET A 470 13.64 9.57 -1.48
CA MET A 470 12.38 9.86 -0.79
C MET A 470 12.41 9.38 0.66
N LEU A 471 13.04 8.23 0.95
CA LEU A 471 13.20 7.71 2.30
C LEU A 471 14.08 8.63 3.15
N ARG A 472 15.18 9.17 2.60
CA ARG A 472 16.04 10.15 3.25
C ARG A 472 15.28 11.44 3.60
N ALA A 473 14.48 11.97 2.67
CA ALA A 473 13.65 13.15 2.91
C ALA A 473 12.56 12.88 3.96
N ALA A 474 11.94 11.68 3.93
CA ALA A 474 10.97 11.27 4.92
C ALA A 474 11.59 11.12 6.32
N ALA A 475 12.79 10.53 6.44
CA ALA A 475 13.50 10.41 7.70
C ALA A 475 13.84 11.77 8.32
N ALA A 476 14.19 12.77 7.49
CA ALA A 476 14.38 14.14 7.96
C ALA A 476 13.08 14.74 8.50
N LEU A 477 11.95 14.59 7.79
CA LEU A 477 10.64 15.03 8.29
C LEU A 477 10.23 14.30 9.57
N GLU A 478 10.54 13.01 9.70
CA GLU A 478 10.26 12.23 10.91
C GLU A 478 10.96 12.78 12.15
N THR A 479 12.12 13.45 12.01
CA THR A 479 12.77 14.11 13.15
C THR A 479 11.95 15.26 13.74
N VAL A 480 11.03 15.85 12.97
CA VAL A 480 10.13 16.93 13.39
C VAL A 480 8.80 16.40 13.87
N TYR A 481 8.18 15.52 13.07
CA TYR A 481 6.82 15.05 13.34
C TYR A 481 6.79 13.82 14.26
N GLY A 482 7.93 13.13 14.44
CA GLY A 482 8.02 11.86 15.15
C GLY A 482 7.51 10.68 14.32
N ALA A 483 7.67 9.49 14.89
CA ALA A 483 7.05 8.28 14.33
C ALA A 483 5.52 8.37 14.42
N ALA A 484 4.83 7.79 13.44
CA ALA A 484 3.38 7.74 13.42
C ALA A 484 2.83 7.05 14.68
N PRO A 485 1.98 7.72 15.46
CA PRO A 485 1.40 7.12 16.66
C PRO A 485 0.34 6.07 16.28
N VAL A 486 0.10 5.12 17.15
CA VAL A 486 -1.12 4.31 17.11
C VAL A 486 -2.32 5.22 17.38
N ALA A 487 -3.42 5.01 16.66
CA ALA A 487 -4.63 5.79 16.83
C ALA A 487 -5.11 5.77 18.30
N PRO A 488 -5.53 6.90 18.88
CA PRO A 488 -5.70 7.04 20.33
C PRO A 488 -6.65 6.04 21.00
N ALA A 489 -7.71 5.62 20.27
CA ALA A 489 -8.65 4.62 20.74
C ALA A 489 -8.06 3.21 20.84
N PHE A 490 -6.93 2.95 20.16
CA PHE A 490 -6.27 1.65 20.10
C PHE A 490 -4.90 1.63 20.80
N ALA A 491 -4.35 2.79 21.16
CA ALA A 491 -3.04 2.90 21.79
C ALA A 491 -2.98 2.24 23.17
N ASN A 492 -1.80 1.72 23.53
CA ASN A 492 -1.54 1.04 24.80
C ASN A 492 -2.43 -0.19 25.04
N GLY A 493 -2.77 -0.93 23.98
CA GLY A 493 -3.55 -2.14 24.06
C GLY A 493 -5.07 -1.93 24.27
N LYS A 494 -5.60 -0.73 24.02
CA LYS A 494 -7.03 -0.48 23.98
C LYS A 494 -7.68 -1.12 22.75
N ASP A 495 -8.94 -1.47 22.83
CA ASP A 495 -9.71 -2.21 21.80
C ASP A 495 -10.65 -1.33 20.96
N GLY A 496 -10.43 -0.01 20.92
CA GLY A 496 -11.24 0.91 20.11
C GLY A 496 -12.45 1.49 20.85
N GLU A 497 -12.46 1.46 22.20
CA GLU A 497 -13.48 2.05 23.06
C GLU A 497 -13.21 3.56 23.32
#